data_040d0fe062780e4a2a82372724267ec5
#
_entry.id   040d0fe062780e4a2a82372724267ec5
#
_cell.length_a   1.000
_cell.length_b   1.000
_cell.length_c   1.000
_cell.angle_alpha   90.00
_cell.angle_beta   90.00
_cell.angle_gamma   90.00
#
_symmetry.space_group_name_H-M   'P 1'
#
loop_
_entity.id
_entity.type
_entity.pdbx_description
1 polymer ?
#
loop_
_entity_poly.entity_id
_entity_poly.type
_entity_poly.pdbx_seq_one_letter_code
_entity_poly.pdbx_strand_id
1 'polypeptide(L)'
;MKTVCCILLLTLISVLAAGQPGTVRTYAGDESVFYAQTKQVNQFFRRFNGEEDVTGKRLYNTDASYHDVKLRKKYLNILFDLSSPLIPDATKEVFILEVTSKKLPVYLDFHSGAWFAEVNAEFTYKKESCPILLYFKLEQERQGYKWALSNVYFNRFERYFNHVGDSVSGENFLHPMSHELDFMNLHKMFSNTGNLGYYVEKEFHPDHLSIFLKELQEGNLKFVSTSTVKFHFFQIPNWYFELTYFNRNINNSGWLISNLVRVNDQEKKNLIRNYTHEK
;
A
#
# COMPACT_ATOMS: atom_id res chain seq x y z
N MET A 1 -56.02 -53.31 -9.82
CA MET A 1 -55.11 -52.29 -10.35
C MET A 1 -54.35 -51.70 -9.19
N LYS A 2 -53.08 -52.05 -9.07
CA LYS A 2 -52.22 -51.72 -7.91
C LYS A 2 -51.24 -50.63 -8.35
N THR A 3 -51.36 -49.47 -7.74
CA THR A 3 -50.44 -48.33 -7.95
C THR A 3 -49.21 -48.51 -7.05
N VAL A 4 -48.05 -48.66 -7.65
CA VAL A 4 -46.79 -48.73 -6.95
C VAL A 4 -46.24 -47.32 -6.77
N CYS A 5 -46.08 -46.93 -5.51
CA CYS A 5 -45.50 -45.66 -5.12
C CYS A 5 -43.97 -45.81 -4.96
N CYS A 6 -43.18 -45.23 -5.87
CA CYS A 6 -41.71 -45.21 -5.76
C CYS A 6 -41.32 -44.04 -4.86
N ILE A 7 -40.84 -44.35 -3.66
CA ILE A 7 -40.20 -43.38 -2.76
C ILE A 7 -38.73 -43.30 -3.14
N LEU A 8 -38.33 -42.18 -3.71
CA LEU A 8 -36.94 -41.85 -3.99
C LEU A 8 -36.31 -41.27 -2.72
N LEU A 9 -35.42 -42.06 -2.10
CA LEU A 9 -34.64 -41.67 -0.94
C LEU A 9 -33.44 -40.84 -1.42
N LEU A 10 -33.51 -39.53 -1.26
CA LEU A 10 -32.39 -38.62 -1.49
C LEU A 10 -31.49 -38.66 -0.25
N THR A 11 -30.37 -39.40 -0.34
CA THR A 11 -29.29 -39.34 0.65
C THR A 11 -28.47 -38.09 0.45
N LEU A 12 -28.63 -37.13 1.37
CA LEU A 12 -27.80 -35.92 1.46
C LEU A 12 -26.41 -36.33 2.00
N ILE A 13 -25.43 -36.41 1.14
CA ILE A 13 -24.03 -36.57 1.56
C ILE A 13 -23.50 -35.20 1.95
N SER A 14 -23.49 -34.92 3.25
CA SER A 14 -22.79 -33.77 3.83
C SER A 14 -21.28 -34.10 3.84
N VAL A 15 -20.55 -33.52 2.89
CA VAL A 15 -19.08 -33.50 2.92
C VAL A 15 -18.66 -32.53 4.04
N LEU A 16 -18.30 -33.09 5.18
CA LEU A 16 -17.57 -32.36 6.21
C LEU A 16 -16.17 -32.05 5.68
N ALA A 17 -15.96 -30.85 5.20
CA ALA A 17 -14.63 -30.31 4.97
C ALA A 17 -13.95 -30.17 6.34
N ALA A 18 -13.21 -31.20 6.75
CA ALA A 18 -12.29 -31.09 7.87
C ALA A 18 -11.13 -30.20 7.45
N GLY A 19 -11.22 -28.91 7.78
CA GLY A 19 -10.08 -28.00 7.74
C GLY A 19 -8.98 -28.59 8.65
N GLN A 20 -7.82 -28.90 8.08
CA GLN A 20 -6.67 -29.32 8.87
C GLN A 20 -6.31 -28.17 9.83
N PRO A 21 -6.22 -28.41 11.15
CA PRO A 21 -5.70 -27.42 12.06
C PRO A 21 -4.22 -27.23 11.72
N GLY A 22 -3.87 -26.07 11.19
CA GLY A 22 -2.48 -25.65 11.09
C GLY A 22 -1.86 -25.81 12.47
N THR A 23 -0.71 -26.47 12.54
CA THR A 23 0.05 -26.67 13.77
C THR A 23 0.46 -25.30 14.31
N VAL A 24 -0.36 -24.76 15.21
CA VAL A 24 0.00 -23.61 16.03
C VAL A 24 1.10 -24.09 16.96
N ARG A 25 2.35 -23.65 16.74
CA ARG A 25 3.43 -23.88 17.68
C ARG A 25 3.04 -23.26 19.01
N THR A 26 2.80 -24.10 20.01
CA THR A 26 2.47 -23.68 21.37
C THR A 26 3.73 -23.08 22.01
N TYR A 27 3.79 -21.77 22.12
CA TYR A 27 4.79 -21.11 22.95
C TYR A 27 4.36 -21.22 24.40
N ALA A 28 5.22 -21.77 25.27
CA ALA A 28 4.95 -21.92 26.69
C ALA A 28 5.08 -20.57 27.42
N GLY A 29 3.94 -19.93 27.70
CA GLY A 29 3.82 -18.68 28.45
C GLY A 29 2.43 -18.10 28.32
N ASP A 30 2.00 -17.25 29.23
CA ASP A 30 0.75 -16.49 29.09
C ASP A 30 0.87 -15.47 27.94
N GLU A 31 0.54 -15.92 26.74
CA GLU A 31 0.64 -15.13 25.51
C GLU A 31 -0.51 -14.15 25.33
N SER A 32 -1.54 -14.24 26.19
CA SER A 32 -2.75 -13.39 26.07
C SER A 32 -2.43 -11.90 26.10
N VAL A 33 -1.40 -11.52 26.88
CA VAL A 33 -0.91 -10.15 26.97
C VAL A 33 -0.23 -9.67 25.70
N PHE A 34 0.46 -10.57 24.97
CA PHE A 34 1.12 -10.24 23.71
C PHE A 34 0.15 -10.12 22.54
N TYR A 35 -1.01 -10.76 22.61
CA TYR A 35 -2.05 -10.68 21.59
C TYR A 35 -2.94 -9.45 21.71
N ALA A 36 -2.62 -8.52 22.60
CA ALA A 36 -3.33 -7.23 22.65
C ALA A 36 -3.24 -6.54 21.28
N GLN A 37 -4.37 -6.09 20.80
CA GLN A 37 -4.51 -5.43 19.50
C GLN A 37 -3.47 -4.33 19.29
N THR A 38 -2.79 -4.32 18.14
CA THR A 38 -1.94 -3.20 17.73
C THR A 38 -2.81 -2.09 17.17
N LYS A 39 -3.40 -1.27 18.06
CA LYS A 39 -4.44 -0.28 17.70
C LYS A 39 -3.93 0.91 16.89
N GLN A 40 -2.68 1.24 17.05
CA GLN A 40 -2.07 2.42 16.45
C GLN A 40 -0.77 2.07 15.73
N VAL A 41 -0.47 2.76 14.64
CA VAL A 41 0.77 2.54 13.88
C VAL A 41 2.01 2.84 14.73
N ASN A 42 2.00 3.85 15.58
CA ASN A 42 3.10 4.13 16.50
C ASN A 42 3.31 3.01 17.53
N GLN A 43 2.25 2.28 17.91
CA GLN A 43 2.37 1.07 18.73
C GLN A 43 3.05 -0.07 17.99
N PHE A 44 2.77 -0.22 16.68
CA PHE A 44 3.50 -1.17 15.83
C PHE A 44 5.01 -0.88 15.85
N PHE A 45 5.41 0.38 15.67
CA PHE A 45 6.82 0.78 15.76
C PHE A 45 7.43 0.42 17.12
N ARG A 46 6.77 0.76 18.23
CA ARG A 46 7.26 0.44 19.58
C ARG A 46 7.45 -1.06 19.79
N ARG A 47 6.48 -1.87 19.38
CA ARG A 47 6.55 -3.33 19.46
C ARG A 47 7.65 -3.91 18.60
N PHE A 48 7.76 -3.46 17.35
CA PHE A 48 8.83 -3.86 16.44
C PHE A 48 10.22 -3.56 17.02
N ASN A 49 10.37 -2.40 17.64
CA ASN A 49 11.64 -1.96 18.20
C ASN A 49 11.94 -2.54 19.58
N GLY A 50 10.94 -3.11 20.29
CA GLY A 50 11.09 -3.51 21.70
C GLY A 50 11.07 -2.32 22.65
N GLU A 51 10.22 -1.35 22.37
CA GLU A 51 9.98 -0.12 23.15
C GLU A 51 8.65 -0.14 23.88
N GLU A 52 8.06 -1.31 24.05
CA GLU A 52 6.84 -1.56 24.82
C GLU A 52 7.03 -2.86 25.61
N ASP A 53 6.67 -2.85 26.90
CA ASP A 53 6.74 -4.05 27.73
C ASP A 53 5.49 -4.92 27.57
N VAL A 54 5.49 -6.08 28.21
CA VAL A 54 4.38 -7.06 28.13
C VAL A 54 3.04 -6.51 28.63
N THR A 55 3.04 -5.43 29.39
CA THR A 55 1.83 -4.78 29.91
C THR A 55 1.32 -3.66 28.98
N GLY A 56 2.04 -3.38 27.88
CA GLY A 56 1.74 -2.27 26.97
C GLY A 56 2.32 -0.93 27.40
N LYS A 57 3.14 -0.89 28.47
CA LYS A 57 3.82 0.31 28.93
C LYS A 57 5.01 0.63 28.02
N ARG A 58 5.13 1.88 27.63
CA ARG A 58 6.28 2.35 26.83
C ARG A 58 7.58 2.22 27.63
N LEU A 59 8.59 1.69 26.97
CA LEU A 59 9.97 1.63 27.43
C LEU A 59 10.77 2.79 26.83
N TYR A 60 11.75 3.26 27.60
CA TYR A 60 12.69 4.30 27.22
C TYR A 60 14.12 3.77 27.31
N ASN A 61 15.07 4.45 26.73
CA ASN A 61 16.49 4.07 26.70
C ASN A 61 17.14 3.86 28.09
N THR A 62 16.50 4.34 29.16
CA THR A 62 16.91 4.13 30.55
C THR A 62 16.39 2.81 31.13
N ASP A 63 15.41 2.17 30.48
CA ASP A 63 14.80 0.93 31.01
C ASP A 63 15.65 -0.29 30.61
N ALA A 64 15.89 -1.20 31.53
CA ALA A 64 16.72 -2.40 31.30
C ALA A 64 16.21 -3.32 30.19
N SER A 65 14.91 -3.30 29.92
CA SER A 65 14.26 -4.09 28.86
C SER A 65 14.14 -3.36 27.52
N TYR A 66 14.65 -2.12 27.42
CA TYR A 66 14.63 -1.36 26.18
C TYR A 66 15.44 -2.07 25.11
N HIS A 67 14.84 -2.32 23.95
CA HIS A 67 15.43 -3.06 22.83
C HIS A 67 15.84 -4.51 23.16
N ASP A 68 15.27 -5.13 24.20
CA ASP A 68 15.57 -6.51 24.55
C ASP A 68 15.26 -7.46 23.40
N VAL A 69 16.23 -8.28 23.00
CA VAL A 69 16.14 -9.17 21.83
C VAL A 69 15.05 -10.24 22.01
N LYS A 70 14.86 -10.76 23.23
CA LYS A 70 13.85 -11.79 23.49
C LYS A 70 12.44 -11.20 23.40
N LEU A 71 12.25 -10.01 23.96
CA LEU A 71 11.01 -9.25 23.90
C LEU A 71 10.67 -8.91 22.45
N ARG A 72 11.65 -8.39 21.67
CA ARG A 72 11.48 -8.08 20.25
C ARG A 72 11.07 -9.31 19.45
N LYS A 73 11.72 -10.45 19.63
CA LYS A 73 11.36 -11.69 18.93
C LYS A 73 9.93 -12.13 19.22
N LYS A 74 9.49 -12.02 20.48
CA LYS A 74 8.10 -12.32 20.84
C LYS A 74 7.12 -11.41 20.12
N TYR A 75 7.36 -10.09 20.14
CA TYR A 75 6.51 -9.13 19.44
C TYR A 75 6.52 -9.37 17.93
N LEU A 76 7.67 -9.54 17.30
CA LEU A 76 7.77 -9.76 15.85
C LEU A 76 6.95 -10.98 15.41
N ASN A 77 6.92 -12.06 16.17
CA ASN A 77 6.10 -13.23 15.85
C ASN A 77 4.60 -12.92 15.78
N ILE A 78 4.10 -12.03 16.64
CA ILE A 78 2.66 -11.68 16.68
C ILE A 78 2.29 -10.47 15.82
N LEU A 79 3.27 -9.73 15.32
CA LEU A 79 3.04 -8.59 14.41
C LEU A 79 2.74 -9.03 12.97
N PHE A 80 2.90 -10.31 12.64
CA PHE A 80 2.44 -10.85 11.36
C PHE A 80 0.96 -11.18 11.39
N ASP A 81 0.30 -11.07 10.25
CA ASP A 81 -1.03 -11.66 10.05
C ASP A 81 -0.90 -13.20 10.07
N LEU A 82 -1.28 -13.79 11.20
CA LEU A 82 -1.19 -15.24 11.40
C LEU A 82 -2.30 -16.01 10.68
N SER A 83 -3.34 -15.33 10.23
CA SER A 83 -4.46 -15.94 9.50
C SER A 83 -4.20 -16.07 8.01
N SER A 84 -3.15 -15.40 7.51
CA SER A 84 -2.81 -15.41 6.09
C SER A 84 -1.67 -16.38 5.77
N PRO A 85 -1.84 -17.27 4.78
CA PRO A 85 -0.77 -18.16 4.29
C PRO A 85 0.21 -17.44 3.35
N LEU A 86 0.01 -16.15 3.04
CA LEU A 86 0.79 -15.42 2.03
C LEU A 86 2.27 -15.28 2.38
N ILE A 87 2.60 -15.24 3.68
CA ILE A 87 3.99 -15.14 4.13
C ILE A 87 4.42 -16.50 4.70
N PRO A 88 5.33 -17.24 4.02
CA PRO A 88 5.82 -18.50 4.53
C PRO A 88 6.55 -18.36 5.89
N ASP A 89 6.39 -19.32 6.78
CA ASP A 89 7.01 -19.26 8.11
C ASP A 89 8.55 -19.16 8.04
N ALA A 90 9.17 -19.87 7.10
CA ALA A 90 10.61 -19.75 6.87
C ALA A 90 11.04 -18.31 6.52
N THR A 91 10.21 -17.58 5.76
CA THR A 91 10.48 -16.16 5.43
C THR A 91 10.35 -15.29 6.66
N LYS A 92 9.33 -15.51 7.50
CA LYS A 92 9.16 -14.80 8.79
C LYS A 92 10.36 -15.03 9.71
N GLU A 93 10.79 -16.29 9.84
CA GLU A 93 11.94 -16.66 10.68
C GLU A 93 13.23 -15.96 10.22
N VAL A 94 13.53 -15.97 8.92
CA VAL A 94 14.71 -15.28 8.36
C VAL A 94 14.64 -13.78 8.64
N PHE A 95 13.49 -13.14 8.37
CA PHE A 95 13.29 -11.72 8.66
C PHE A 95 13.53 -11.39 10.14
N ILE A 96 12.92 -12.16 11.05
CA ILE A 96 13.06 -11.95 12.51
C ILE A 96 14.53 -12.10 12.92
N LEU A 97 15.24 -13.11 12.40
CA LEU A 97 16.65 -13.32 12.72
C LEU A 97 17.53 -12.14 12.23
N GLU A 98 17.28 -11.65 11.02
CA GLU A 98 18.03 -10.53 10.45
C GLU A 98 17.80 -9.24 11.25
N VAL A 99 16.53 -8.84 11.51
CA VAL A 99 16.23 -7.59 12.22
C VAL A 99 16.60 -7.63 13.71
N THR A 100 16.67 -8.82 14.31
CA THR A 100 17.06 -8.99 15.73
C THR A 100 18.51 -9.46 15.90
N SER A 101 19.33 -9.33 14.85
CA SER A 101 20.76 -9.70 14.89
C SER A 101 21.47 -8.97 16.04
N LYS A 102 22.26 -9.69 16.82
CA LYS A 102 23.05 -9.07 17.90
C LYS A 102 24.15 -8.14 17.40
N LYS A 103 24.68 -8.40 16.19
CA LYS A 103 25.78 -7.61 15.62
C LYS A 103 25.27 -6.33 14.96
N LEU A 104 24.14 -6.41 14.25
CA LEU A 104 23.56 -5.33 13.45
C LEU A 104 22.03 -5.37 13.62
N PRO A 105 21.50 -4.98 14.81
CA PRO A 105 20.06 -4.89 14.99
C PRO A 105 19.48 -3.78 14.14
N VAL A 106 18.32 -4.03 13.51
CA VAL A 106 17.63 -3.04 12.70
C VAL A 106 16.35 -2.60 13.41
N TYR A 107 16.14 -1.29 13.50
CA TYR A 107 14.97 -0.67 14.11
C TYR A 107 14.23 0.16 13.08
N LEU A 108 12.93 0.34 13.28
CA LEU A 108 12.12 1.25 12.48
C LEU A 108 12.20 2.65 13.06
N ASP A 109 12.41 3.63 12.20
CA ASP A 109 12.32 5.04 12.54
C ASP A 109 11.00 5.63 12.00
N PHE A 110 10.15 6.13 12.91
CA PHE A 110 8.87 6.73 12.54
C PHE A 110 9.04 7.95 11.63
N HIS A 111 10.14 8.69 11.81
CA HIS A 111 10.41 9.91 11.06
C HIS A 111 11.26 9.71 9.79
N SER A 112 11.64 8.47 9.51
CA SER A 112 12.32 8.13 8.27
C SER A 112 11.43 8.39 7.04
N GLY A 113 12.01 8.92 5.97
CA GLY A 113 11.32 9.07 4.67
C GLY A 113 11.10 7.77 3.90
N ALA A 114 11.48 6.60 4.44
CA ALA A 114 11.44 5.32 3.74
C ALA A 114 10.21 4.47 4.11
N TRP A 115 9.07 5.12 4.35
CA TRP A 115 7.77 4.48 4.46
C TRP A 115 6.66 5.42 4.00
N PHE A 116 5.58 4.85 3.46
CA PHE A 116 4.52 5.57 2.77
C PHE A 116 3.16 5.06 3.19
N ALA A 117 2.15 5.92 3.17
CA ALA A 117 0.76 5.51 3.30
C ALA A 117 0.11 5.40 1.91
N GLU A 118 -0.60 4.31 1.67
CA GLU A 118 -1.50 4.11 0.55
C GLU A 118 -2.94 4.16 1.07
N VAL A 119 -3.73 5.06 0.53
CA VAL A 119 -5.12 5.26 0.92
C VAL A 119 -6.01 5.02 -0.28
N ASN A 120 -6.84 3.98 -0.22
CA ASN A 120 -7.92 3.81 -1.18
C ASN A 120 -9.13 4.61 -0.71
N ALA A 121 -9.52 5.59 -1.49
CA ALA A 121 -10.60 6.51 -1.15
C ALA A 121 -11.66 6.56 -2.25
N GLU A 122 -12.91 6.65 -1.84
CA GLU A 122 -14.05 6.83 -2.73
C GLU A 122 -14.25 8.32 -3.02
N PHE A 123 -14.37 8.61 -4.31
CA PHE A 123 -14.70 9.94 -4.82
C PHE A 123 -15.91 9.89 -5.73
N THR A 124 -16.56 11.02 -5.89
CA THR A 124 -17.48 11.24 -7.00
C THR A 124 -16.76 12.06 -8.07
N TYR A 125 -16.62 11.51 -9.27
CA TYR A 125 -16.07 12.19 -10.45
C TYR A 125 -17.12 12.32 -11.53
N LYS A 126 -17.49 13.57 -11.89
CA LYS A 126 -18.53 13.85 -12.89
C LYS A 126 -19.85 13.09 -12.61
N LYS A 127 -20.26 13.04 -11.34
CA LYS A 127 -21.46 12.37 -10.79
C LYS A 127 -21.40 10.84 -10.70
N GLU A 128 -20.27 10.20 -11.00
CA GLU A 128 -20.07 8.77 -10.85
C GLU A 128 -19.15 8.48 -9.66
N SER A 129 -19.48 7.45 -8.87
CA SER A 129 -18.59 6.97 -7.80
C SER A 129 -17.39 6.25 -8.41
N CYS A 130 -16.21 6.50 -7.86
CA CYS A 130 -14.97 5.89 -8.31
C CYS A 130 -13.93 5.82 -7.21
N PRO A 131 -13.18 4.70 -7.10
CA PRO A 131 -12.04 4.59 -6.21
C PRO A 131 -10.83 5.32 -6.80
N ILE A 132 -10.07 5.98 -5.93
CA ILE A 132 -8.81 6.63 -6.25
C ILE A 132 -7.78 6.21 -5.21
N LEU A 133 -6.57 5.83 -5.66
CA LEU A 133 -5.43 5.55 -4.78
C LEU A 133 -4.65 6.83 -4.54
N LEU A 134 -4.48 7.16 -3.28
CA LEU A 134 -3.72 8.31 -2.83
C LEU A 134 -2.48 7.82 -2.08
N TYR A 135 -1.32 8.40 -2.39
CA TYR A 135 -0.06 8.07 -1.74
C TYR A 135 0.43 9.25 -0.92
N PHE A 136 0.80 8.98 0.32
CA PHE A 136 1.30 9.99 1.25
C PHE A 136 2.68 9.62 1.76
N LYS A 137 3.52 10.62 1.94
CA LYS A 137 4.81 10.53 2.63
C LYS A 137 4.85 11.46 3.84
N LEU A 138 5.70 11.14 4.80
CA LEU A 138 5.98 12.08 5.88
C LEU A 138 6.91 13.18 5.39
N GLU A 139 6.54 14.41 5.70
CA GLU A 139 7.39 15.59 5.48
C GLU A 139 7.60 16.33 6.79
N GLN A 140 8.84 16.74 7.03
CA GLN A 140 9.16 17.60 8.15
C GLN A 140 8.63 19.01 7.89
N GLU A 141 7.93 19.58 8.88
CA GLU A 141 7.44 20.94 8.84
C GLU A 141 7.71 21.64 10.16
N ARG A 142 8.59 22.63 10.15
CA ARG A 142 9.00 23.38 11.34
C ARG A 142 9.45 22.46 12.50
N GLN A 143 8.59 22.31 13.52
CA GLN A 143 8.88 21.50 14.72
C GLN A 143 8.18 20.13 14.72
N GLY A 144 7.59 19.73 13.60
CA GLY A 144 6.81 18.49 13.52
C GLY A 144 6.90 17.81 12.17
N TYR A 145 6.00 16.85 11.99
CA TYR A 145 5.85 16.11 10.75
C TYR A 145 4.40 16.09 10.35
N LYS A 146 4.16 16.08 9.04
CA LYS A 146 2.83 15.94 8.45
C LYS A 146 2.82 14.87 7.37
N TRP A 147 1.66 14.31 7.12
CA TRP A 147 1.41 13.54 5.92
C TRP A 147 1.17 14.49 4.74
N ALA A 148 2.00 14.39 3.73
CA ALA A 148 1.87 15.13 2.48
C ALA A 148 1.46 14.18 1.37
N LEU A 149 0.45 14.57 0.57
CA LEU A 149 0.04 13.83 -0.62
C LEU A 149 1.18 13.87 -1.64
N SER A 150 1.77 12.72 -1.94
CA SER A 150 2.95 12.60 -2.78
C SER A 150 2.66 12.10 -4.19
N ASN A 151 1.64 11.28 -4.35
CA ASN A 151 1.21 10.78 -5.66
C ASN A 151 -0.26 10.38 -5.64
N VAL A 152 -0.85 10.24 -6.81
CA VAL A 152 -2.23 9.79 -7.01
C VAL A 152 -2.26 8.82 -8.17
N TYR A 153 -3.03 7.74 -8.06
CA TYR A 153 -3.34 6.89 -9.19
C TYR A 153 -4.85 6.83 -9.41
N PHE A 154 -5.27 7.26 -10.59
CA PHE A 154 -6.64 7.20 -11.04
C PHE A 154 -6.69 6.80 -12.51
N ASN A 155 -7.21 5.62 -12.82
CA ASN A 155 -7.20 5.02 -14.15
C ASN A 155 -7.85 5.90 -15.22
N ARG A 156 -8.84 6.73 -14.84
CA ARG A 156 -9.50 7.63 -15.80
C ARG A 156 -8.61 8.78 -16.27
N PHE A 157 -7.49 9.02 -15.58
CA PHE A 157 -6.49 10.00 -16.01
C PHE A 157 -5.54 9.43 -17.06
N GLU A 158 -5.44 8.10 -17.20
CA GLU A 158 -4.61 7.45 -18.23
C GLU A 158 -4.87 7.98 -19.64
N ARG A 159 -6.10 8.38 -19.93
CA ARG A 159 -6.45 9.01 -21.21
C ARG A 159 -5.68 10.29 -21.51
N TYR A 160 -5.16 10.98 -20.50
CA TYR A 160 -4.34 12.18 -20.68
C TYR A 160 -2.87 11.86 -20.95
N PHE A 161 -2.48 10.58 -20.73
CA PHE A 161 -1.10 10.11 -20.88
C PHE A 161 -0.93 9.23 -22.13
N ASN A 162 -2.01 8.70 -22.66
CA ASN A 162 -1.98 7.94 -23.91
C ASN A 162 -1.64 8.90 -25.04
N HIS A 163 -0.36 9.00 -25.36
CA HIS A 163 0.04 9.50 -26.66
C HIS A 163 -0.54 8.55 -27.69
N VAL A 164 -1.37 9.07 -28.55
CA VAL A 164 -1.94 8.31 -29.65
C VAL A 164 -0.74 7.76 -30.45
N GLY A 165 -0.70 6.45 -30.64
CA GLY A 165 0.45 5.75 -31.20
C GLY A 165 0.92 6.30 -32.55
N ASP A 166 2.12 5.91 -32.94
CA ASP A 166 2.89 6.34 -34.12
C ASP A 166 2.19 6.28 -35.52
N SER A 167 0.91 5.93 -35.52
CA SER A 167 0.12 5.76 -36.75
C SER A 167 -0.76 6.96 -37.07
N VAL A 168 -0.22 8.17 -37.00
CA VAL A 168 -1.02 9.34 -37.32
C VAL A 168 -0.72 9.86 -38.69
N SER A 169 -1.81 9.93 -39.46
CA SER A 169 -1.90 10.68 -40.69
C SER A 169 -1.13 12.00 -40.61
N GLY A 170 -0.30 12.28 -41.59
CA GLY A 170 0.55 13.47 -41.66
C GLY A 170 -0.15 14.83 -41.64
N GLU A 171 -1.33 14.90 -40.97
CA GLU A 171 -2.15 16.11 -40.92
C GLU A 171 -2.08 16.83 -39.57
N ASN A 172 -1.59 16.15 -38.51
CA ASN A 172 -1.58 16.68 -37.14
C ASN A 172 -0.16 17.03 -36.63
N PHE A 173 0.55 17.87 -37.39
CA PHE A 173 1.85 18.39 -36.98
C PHE A 173 2.09 19.78 -37.53
N LEU A 174 2.99 20.53 -36.89
CA LEU A 174 3.50 21.80 -37.33
C LEU A 174 4.82 21.54 -38.08
N HIS A 175 4.84 21.77 -39.38
CA HIS A 175 6.00 21.43 -40.21
C HIS A 175 7.13 22.46 -40.02
N PRO A 176 8.35 22.05 -39.66
CA PRO A 176 9.44 22.98 -39.38
C PRO A 176 9.90 23.79 -40.60
N MET A 177 9.60 23.29 -41.83
CA MET A 177 9.94 23.97 -43.06
C MET A 177 8.83 24.85 -43.63
N SER A 178 7.68 24.92 -42.96
CA SER A 178 6.55 25.75 -43.40
C SER A 178 6.71 27.21 -42.99
N HIS A 179 7.83 27.56 -42.42
CA HIS A 179 8.14 28.88 -41.92
C HIS A 179 7.07 29.41 -40.91
N GLU A 180 6.78 30.71 -41.00
CA GLU A 180 5.83 31.41 -40.14
C GLU A 180 4.37 31.00 -40.40
N LEU A 181 4.05 30.37 -41.56
CA LEU A 181 2.67 30.06 -41.94
C LEU A 181 1.99 29.04 -41.02
N ASP A 182 2.72 28.06 -40.50
CA ASP A 182 2.14 27.09 -39.59
C ASP A 182 1.83 27.73 -38.22
N PHE A 183 2.67 28.64 -37.73
CA PHE A 183 2.36 29.39 -36.51
C PHE A 183 1.20 30.39 -36.67
N MET A 184 0.99 30.91 -37.85
CA MET A 184 -0.21 31.71 -38.19
C MET A 184 -1.48 30.84 -38.18
N ASN A 185 -1.36 29.55 -38.41
CA ASN A 185 -2.46 28.56 -38.43
C ASN A 185 -2.59 27.77 -37.12
N LEU A 186 -2.08 28.24 -35.99
CA LEU A 186 -2.19 27.56 -34.70
C LEU A 186 -3.64 27.23 -34.30
N HIS A 187 -4.65 27.94 -34.85
CA HIS A 187 -6.05 27.60 -34.64
C HIS A 187 -6.38 26.15 -35.04
N LYS A 188 -5.65 25.54 -35.99
CA LYS A 188 -5.83 24.14 -36.39
C LYS A 188 -5.46 23.18 -35.25
N MET A 189 -4.38 23.49 -34.51
CA MET A 189 -3.98 22.74 -33.31
C MET A 189 -5.06 22.80 -32.23
N PHE A 190 -5.66 23.97 -32.00
CA PHE A 190 -6.61 24.20 -30.91
C PHE A 190 -8.07 23.94 -31.29
N SER A 191 -8.41 23.79 -32.55
CA SER A 191 -9.79 23.51 -32.98
C SER A 191 -10.24 22.08 -32.70
N ASN A 192 -9.32 21.12 -32.57
CA ASN A 192 -9.61 19.73 -32.22
C ASN A 192 -8.82 19.34 -30.96
N THR A 193 -9.43 19.52 -29.80
CA THR A 193 -8.79 19.22 -28.52
C THR A 193 -8.43 17.73 -28.31
N GLY A 194 -9.06 16.82 -29.08
CA GLY A 194 -8.72 15.40 -29.06
C GLY A 194 -7.32 15.09 -29.64
N ASN A 195 -6.79 15.99 -30.47
CA ASN A 195 -5.53 15.82 -31.16
C ASN A 195 -4.36 16.60 -30.53
N LEU A 196 -4.57 17.28 -29.42
CA LEU A 196 -3.54 18.11 -28.79
C LEU A 196 -2.28 17.32 -28.42
N GLY A 197 -2.41 16.04 -28.05
CA GLY A 197 -1.28 15.17 -27.70
C GLY A 197 -0.24 15.00 -28.82
N TYR A 198 -0.62 15.21 -30.10
CA TYR A 198 0.32 15.13 -31.22
C TYR A 198 1.25 16.33 -31.34
N TYR A 199 0.85 17.46 -30.77
CA TYR A 199 1.59 18.70 -30.82
C TYR A 199 2.45 18.93 -29.59
N VAL A 200 2.40 18.01 -28.62
CA VAL A 200 3.17 18.08 -27.38
C VAL A 200 4.47 17.28 -27.55
N GLU A 201 5.52 17.71 -26.88
CA GLU A 201 6.80 17.03 -26.80
C GLU A 201 6.62 15.54 -26.42
N LYS A 202 7.33 14.62 -27.12
CA LYS A 202 7.19 13.17 -26.95
C LYS A 202 7.47 12.69 -25.52
N GLU A 203 8.34 13.40 -24.82
CA GLU A 203 8.72 13.07 -23.45
C GLU A 203 7.86 13.80 -22.40
N PHE A 204 6.86 14.55 -22.83
CA PHE A 204 5.92 15.19 -21.91
C PHE A 204 5.00 14.14 -21.29
N HIS A 205 5.12 13.98 -19.99
CA HIS A 205 4.24 13.14 -19.18
C HIS A 205 3.52 14.02 -18.16
N PRO A 206 2.21 14.23 -18.32
CA PRO A 206 1.44 14.95 -17.32
C PRO A 206 1.49 14.21 -15.99
N ASP A 207 1.36 14.97 -14.91
CA ASP A 207 1.42 14.46 -13.56
C ASP A 207 0.01 14.20 -13.02
N HIS A 208 -0.26 12.98 -12.57
CA HIS A 208 -1.55 12.58 -12.00
C HIS A 208 -1.96 13.48 -10.83
N LEU A 209 -1.02 13.86 -9.97
CA LEU A 209 -1.30 14.71 -8.82
C LEU A 209 -1.76 16.11 -9.25
N SER A 210 -1.10 16.70 -10.25
CA SER A 210 -1.49 18.02 -10.79
C SER A 210 -2.90 17.99 -11.39
N ILE A 211 -3.24 16.95 -12.14
CA ILE A 211 -4.58 16.77 -12.71
C ILE A 211 -5.61 16.59 -11.58
N PHE A 212 -5.28 15.76 -10.57
CA PHE A 212 -6.15 15.51 -9.43
C PHE A 212 -6.47 16.80 -8.66
N LEU A 213 -5.45 17.60 -8.35
CA LEU A 213 -5.64 18.87 -7.65
C LEU A 213 -6.50 19.84 -8.46
N LYS A 214 -6.29 19.90 -9.77
CA LYS A 214 -7.11 20.73 -10.67
C LYS A 214 -8.57 20.28 -10.66
N GLU A 215 -8.85 18.98 -10.84
CA GLU A 215 -10.22 18.44 -10.85
C GLU A 215 -10.93 18.65 -9.51
N LEU A 216 -10.21 18.61 -8.40
CA LEU A 216 -10.74 18.97 -7.08
C LEU A 216 -11.09 20.45 -6.99
N GLN A 217 -10.19 21.36 -7.45
CA GLN A 217 -10.41 22.80 -7.41
C GLN A 217 -11.59 23.22 -8.29
N GLU A 218 -11.77 22.57 -9.41
CA GLU A 218 -12.91 22.79 -10.32
C GLU A 218 -14.23 22.16 -9.82
N GLY A 219 -14.16 21.37 -8.72
CA GLY A 219 -15.34 20.71 -8.15
C GLY A 219 -15.84 19.50 -8.95
N ASN A 220 -15.08 19.03 -9.94
CA ASN A 220 -15.38 17.83 -10.71
C ASN A 220 -15.14 16.55 -9.91
N LEU A 221 -14.19 16.58 -8.97
CA LEU A 221 -13.92 15.54 -7.98
C LEU A 221 -14.43 15.98 -6.61
N LYS A 222 -15.12 15.06 -5.91
CA LYS A 222 -15.57 15.28 -4.53
C LYS A 222 -15.24 14.05 -3.70
N PHE A 223 -14.54 14.23 -2.60
CA PHE A 223 -14.26 13.17 -1.64
C PHE A 223 -15.56 12.65 -1.00
N VAL A 224 -15.66 11.33 -0.85
CA VAL A 224 -16.81 10.67 -0.21
C VAL A 224 -16.36 9.99 1.09
N SER A 225 -15.41 9.06 1.01
CA SER A 225 -14.95 8.31 2.18
C SER A 225 -13.58 7.66 1.94
N THR A 226 -12.93 7.23 3.01
CA THR A 226 -11.74 6.35 2.96
C THR A 226 -12.19 4.91 3.10
N SER A 227 -11.77 4.05 2.17
CA SER A 227 -12.10 2.62 2.17
C SER A 227 -11.05 1.80 2.91
N THR A 228 -9.79 1.95 2.54
CA THR A 228 -8.67 1.22 3.15
C THR A 228 -7.43 2.07 3.29
N VAL A 229 -6.63 1.76 4.30
CA VAL A 229 -5.30 2.34 4.49
C VAL A 229 -4.30 1.21 4.64
N LYS A 230 -3.18 1.32 3.94
CA LYS A 230 -2.01 0.45 4.09
C LYS A 230 -0.76 1.30 4.29
N PHE A 231 0.25 0.73 4.91
CA PHE A 231 1.56 1.37 4.97
C PHE A 231 2.61 0.46 4.34
N HIS A 232 3.52 1.05 3.60
CA HIS A 232 4.58 0.39 2.85
C HIS A 232 5.92 0.77 3.45
N PHE A 233 6.70 -0.24 3.86
CA PHE A 233 7.96 -0.03 4.58
C PHE A 233 9.16 -0.49 3.75
N PHE A 234 10.13 0.42 3.59
CA PHE A 234 11.38 0.20 2.87
C PHE A 234 12.61 0.44 3.76
N GLN A 235 12.42 0.60 5.06
CA GLN A 235 13.50 0.94 6.02
C GLN A 235 14.46 -0.23 6.28
N ILE A 236 13.99 -1.46 6.16
CA ILE A 236 14.79 -2.64 6.47
C ILE A 236 15.63 -3.01 5.25
N PRO A 237 16.98 -3.16 5.37
CA PRO A 237 17.81 -3.60 4.27
C PRO A 237 17.33 -4.93 3.66
N ASN A 238 17.27 -5.01 2.34
CA ASN A 238 16.83 -6.17 1.56
C ASN A 238 15.37 -6.63 1.80
N TRP A 239 14.55 -5.82 2.47
CA TRP A 239 13.17 -6.17 2.74
C TRP A 239 12.22 -5.03 2.41
N TYR A 240 11.06 -5.43 1.92
CA TYR A 240 9.85 -4.62 1.81
C TYR A 240 8.73 -5.35 2.55
N PHE A 241 7.91 -4.62 3.28
CA PHE A 241 6.70 -5.17 3.87
C PHE A 241 5.55 -4.16 3.89
N GLU A 242 4.34 -4.71 3.90
CA GLU A 242 3.10 -3.96 4.02
C GLU A 242 2.49 -4.14 5.40
N LEU A 243 1.92 -3.08 5.92
CA LEU A 243 1.16 -3.05 7.15
C LEU A 243 -0.30 -2.73 6.82
N THR A 244 -1.21 -3.60 7.23
CA THR A 244 -2.65 -3.47 7.01
C THR A 244 -3.40 -3.56 8.34
N TYR A 245 -4.52 -2.84 8.45
CA TYR A 245 -5.36 -2.90 9.63
C TYR A 245 -6.39 -4.02 9.50
N PHE A 246 -6.41 -4.95 10.47
CA PHE A 246 -7.36 -6.05 10.54
C PHE A 246 -8.30 -5.87 11.72
N ASN A 247 -9.58 -5.61 11.43
CA ASN A 247 -10.63 -5.54 12.43
C ASN A 247 -11.22 -6.94 12.64
N ARG A 248 -10.67 -7.69 13.60
CA ARG A 248 -11.07 -9.07 13.91
C ARG A 248 -11.35 -9.21 15.40
N ASN A 249 -12.29 -10.10 15.75
CA ASN A 249 -12.59 -10.44 17.14
C ASN A 249 -11.65 -11.53 17.70
N ILE A 250 -10.39 -11.50 17.29
CA ILE A 250 -9.34 -12.40 17.75
C ILE A 250 -8.13 -11.59 18.22
N ASN A 251 -7.25 -12.23 18.98
CA ASN A 251 -6.08 -11.56 19.54
C ASN A 251 -5.11 -11.01 18.49
N ASN A 252 -4.95 -11.72 17.36
CA ASN A 252 -4.14 -11.24 16.23
C ASN A 252 -4.96 -10.29 15.34
N SER A 253 -5.06 -9.04 15.76
CA SER A 253 -5.85 -7.97 15.12
C SER A 253 -5.17 -6.60 15.26
N GLY A 254 -5.70 -5.61 14.55
CA GLY A 254 -5.10 -4.28 14.46
C GLY A 254 -4.11 -4.17 13.30
N TRP A 255 -3.05 -3.38 13.47
CA TRP A 255 -2.01 -3.20 12.46
C TRP A 255 -1.03 -4.37 12.44
N LEU A 256 -1.04 -5.16 11.37
CA LEU A 256 -0.23 -6.36 11.20
C LEU A 256 0.48 -6.36 9.85
N ILE A 257 1.64 -7.03 9.80
CA ILE A 257 2.37 -7.27 8.55
C ILE A 257 1.55 -8.24 7.69
N SER A 258 1.02 -7.74 6.60
CA SER A 258 0.16 -8.47 5.67
C SER A 258 0.92 -9.01 4.45
N ASN A 259 2.06 -8.43 4.13
CA ASN A 259 2.94 -8.86 3.05
C ASN A 259 4.41 -8.65 3.45
N LEU A 260 5.29 -9.54 3.03
CA LEU A 260 6.73 -9.48 3.29
C LEU A 260 7.48 -10.06 2.10
N VAL A 261 8.33 -9.26 1.46
CA VAL A 261 9.08 -9.66 0.27
C VAL A 261 10.55 -9.28 0.43
N ARG A 262 11.44 -10.18 0.01
CA ARG A 262 12.86 -9.87 -0.12
C ARG A 262 13.07 -9.09 -1.41
N VAL A 263 13.73 -7.94 -1.33
CA VAL A 263 13.97 -7.03 -2.45
C VAL A 263 15.42 -6.59 -2.46
N ASN A 264 16.00 -6.48 -3.65
CA ASN A 264 17.31 -5.83 -3.81
C ASN A 264 17.15 -4.31 -3.92
N ASP A 265 18.28 -3.58 -3.92
CA ASP A 265 18.25 -2.11 -3.94
C ASP A 265 17.59 -1.54 -5.21
N GLN A 266 17.72 -2.21 -6.36
CA GLN A 266 17.11 -1.76 -7.59
C GLN A 266 15.58 -1.97 -7.59
N GLU A 267 15.13 -3.14 -7.14
CA GLU A 267 13.70 -3.43 -6.95
C GLU A 267 13.07 -2.46 -5.95
N LYS A 268 13.77 -2.19 -4.85
CA LYS A 268 13.36 -1.23 -3.84
C LYS A 268 13.19 0.18 -4.41
N LYS A 269 14.17 0.67 -5.19
CA LYS A 269 14.06 1.96 -5.89
C LYS A 269 12.89 1.99 -6.86
N ASN A 270 12.68 0.92 -7.62
CA ASN A 270 11.56 0.83 -8.56
C ASN A 270 10.20 0.86 -7.84
N LEU A 271 10.07 0.17 -6.72
CA LEU A 271 8.84 0.20 -5.91
C LEU A 271 8.58 1.60 -5.33
N ILE A 272 9.61 2.26 -4.79
CA ILE A 272 9.49 3.60 -4.18
C ILE A 272 8.99 4.65 -5.20
N ARG A 273 9.36 4.54 -6.48
CA ARG A 273 8.88 5.45 -7.53
C ARG A 273 7.36 5.52 -7.63
N ASN A 274 6.66 4.44 -7.29
CA ASN A 274 5.19 4.43 -7.31
C ASN A 274 4.59 5.34 -6.23
N TYR A 275 5.34 5.62 -5.17
CA TYR A 275 4.88 6.40 -4.01
C TYR A 275 5.41 7.84 -4.02
N THR A 276 6.34 8.16 -4.89
CA THR A 276 6.99 9.47 -4.96
C THR A 276 6.83 10.08 -6.35
N HIS A 277 7.05 11.37 -6.43
CA HIS A 277 7.06 12.15 -7.67
C HIS A 277 8.42 12.13 -8.37
N GLU A 278 9.38 11.40 -7.84
CA GLU A 278 10.73 11.31 -8.41
C GLU A 278 10.69 10.53 -9.72
N LYS A 279 11.06 11.21 -10.80
CA LYS A 279 11.21 10.65 -12.16
C LYS A 279 12.45 9.76 -12.26
#